data_d65e9e02de48b692d78bcc2151ce8ece
#
_entry.id   d65e9e02de48b692d78bcc2151ce8ece
#
_cell.length_a   1.000
_cell.length_b   1.000
_cell.length_c   1.000
_cell.angle_alpha   90.00
_cell.angle_beta   90.00
_cell.angle_gamma   90.00
#
_symmetry.space_group_name_H-M   'P 1'
#
loop_
_entity.id
_entity.type
_entity.pdbx_description
1 polymer ?
#
loop_
_entity_poly.entity_id
_entity_poly.type
_entity_poly.pdbx_seq_one_letter_code
_entity_poly.pdbx_strand_id
1 'polypeptide(L)'
;MKRLRLVAVALFAAAAGILALPSGPAQAHGAIQVPGSRTWFCYQDGRNPSTGAIEPKNAACAAAVAASGVSSLYNWFAVLRSDGAGRVNGFIPDGQLCSGGTGGPYNFSGFNLARNDWPTTHLTAGANVQFKYNNWAKHPGTFYLYITKDGYNPTKPLAWGDLEPTPFDQVTNPPANGGPGTDDGHYYWTGRLPANKTGKHLIYSVWSRSDSTETFYGCSDVVFDGGNGEVTGIGGGSSPSPSTPGSPSPSNPGSPSPSNPGSPSPSTPTNPAGCTAMYSIVSSWTGGFQGEVMVHAGTSAVNNWKITWTWPGGQQLAQVWSGKATSSGSLVTVAPEGWNASVPANGHVTFGFLASGTTAPTVQNLACTTA
;
A
#
# COMPACT_ATOMS: atom_id res chain seq x y z
N MET A 1 -38.90 58.64 -51.77
CA MET A 1 -38.22 58.61 -50.48
C MET A 1 -38.30 57.19 -49.92
N LYS A 2 -37.23 56.38 -50.15
CA LYS A 2 -37.18 54.97 -49.76
C LYS A 2 -36.54 54.90 -48.35
N ARG A 3 -37.29 54.37 -47.40
CA ARG A 3 -36.79 54.13 -46.04
C ARG A 3 -36.00 52.80 -46.03
N LEU A 4 -34.72 52.91 -45.83
CA LEU A 4 -33.81 51.78 -45.64
C LEU A 4 -34.00 51.22 -44.19
N ARG A 5 -34.44 49.99 -44.07
CA ARG A 5 -34.48 49.29 -42.78
C ARG A 5 -33.17 48.58 -42.58
N LEU A 6 -32.37 49.04 -41.60
CA LEU A 6 -31.19 48.33 -41.10
C LEU A 6 -31.67 47.19 -40.20
N VAL A 7 -31.38 45.97 -40.59
CA VAL A 7 -31.53 44.79 -39.75
C VAL A 7 -30.20 44.62 -39.04
N ALA A 8 -30.17 44.86 -37.71
CA ALA A 8 -29.03 44.56 -36.86
C ALA A 8 -29.07 43.04 -36.55
N VAL A 9 -28.16 42.31 -37.11
CA VAL A 9 -27.92 40.90 -36.71
C VAL A 9 -27.03 40.92 -35.47
N ALA A 10 -27.62 40.65 -34.31
CA ALA A 10 -26.84 40.41 -33.08
C ALA A 10 -26.25 39.00 -33.10
N LEU A 11 -24.97 38.91 -33.38
CA LEU A 11 -24.18 37.70 -33.19
C LEU A 11 -23.98 37.49 -31.67
N PHE A 12 -24.76 36.57 -31.09
CA PHE A 12 -24.46 36.02 -29.78
C PHE A 12 -23.25 35.08 -29.92
N ALA A 13 -22.05 35.56 -29.61
CA ALA A 13 -20.90 34.72 -29.37
C ALA A 13 -21.11 34.05 -28.00
N ALA A 14 -21.62 32.80 -28.02
CA ALA A 14 -21.58 31.93 -26.85
C ALA A 14 -20.12 31.53 -26.60
N ALA A 15 -19.46 32.29 -25.74
CA ALA A 15 -18.17 31.86 -25.16
C ALA A 15 -18.50 30.67 -24.24
N ALA A 16 -18.33 29.46 -24.76
CA ALA A 16 -18.28 28.25 -23.96
C ALA A 16 -17.01 28.33 -23.08
N GLY A 17 -17.13 28.93 -21.93
CA GLY A 17 -16.15 28.84 -20.88
C GLY A 17 -16.04 27.39 -20.45
N ILE A 18 -15.02 26.71 -20.97
CA ILE A 18 -14.58 25.44 -20.41
C ILE A 18 -14.10 25.76 -18.98
N LEU A 19 -14.99 25.57 -18.01
CA LEU A 19 -14.61 25.48 -16.62
C LEU A 19 -13.69 24.26 -16.53
N ALA A 20 -12.39 24.49 -16.62
CA ALA A 20 -11.38 23.52 -16.19
C ALA A 20 -11.63 23.35 -14.66
N LEU A 21 -12.42 22.35 -14.31
CA LEU A 21 -12.48 21.88 -12.94
C LEU A 21 -11.04 21.54 -12.57
N PRO A 22 -10.51 22.05 -11.46
CA PRO A 22 -9.21 21.61 -11.00
C PRO A 22 -9.32 20.09 -10.82
N SER A 23 -8.65 19.34 -11.68
CA SER A 23 -8.42 17.94 -11.44
C SER A 23 -7.70 17.87 -10.09
N GLY A 24 -8.36 17.33 -9.07
CA GLY A 24 -7.68 17.05 -7.82
C GLY A 24 -6.36 16.33 -8.13
N PRO A 25 -5.29 16.57 -7.37
CA PRO A 25 -4.02 15.93 -7.63
C PRO A 25 -4.23 14.44 -7.71
N ALA A 26 -3.92 13.85 -8.86
CA ALA A 26 -3.95 12.40 -9.02
C ALA A 26 -2.96 11.82 -7.99
N GLN A 27 -3.46 11.02 -7.05
CA GLN A 27 -2.62 10.43 -6.02
C GLN A 27 -1.68 9.42 -6.68
N ALA A 28 -0.38 9.64 -6.54
CA ALA A 28 0.61 8.64 -6.88
C ALA A 28 0.57 7.50 -5.87
N HIS A 29 0.98 6.32 -6.29
CA HIS A 29 1.12 5.17 -5.39
C HIS A 29 2.27 4.30 -5.86
N GLY A 30 3.07 3.82 -4.93
CA GLY A 30 4.15 2.90 -5.19
C GLY A 30 5.02 2.69 -3.96
N ALA A 31 5.73 1.58 -3.92
CA ALA A 31 6.74 1.25 -2.91
C ALA A 31 7.88 0.48 -3.55
N ILE A 32 9.05 0.54 -2.93
CA ILE A 32 10.20 -0.21 -3.43
C ILE A 32 9.99 -1.72 -3.26
N GLN A 33 10.26 -2.48 -4.33
CA GLN A 33 10.08 -3.93 -4.41
C GLN A 33 11.40 -4.69 -4.42
N VAL A 34 12.47 -4.05 -4.89
CA VAL A 34 13.83 -4.65 -4.89
C VAL A 34 14.84 -3.56 -4.49
N PRO A 35 15.47 -3.73 -3.30
CA PRO A 35 15.08 -4.61 -2.20
C PRO A 35 13.73 -4.20 -1.62
N GLY A 36 12.90 -5.18 -1.26
CA GLY A 36 11.51 -4.89 -0.90
C GLY A 36 11.35 -4.15 0.42
N SER A 37 10.43 -3.17 0.44
CA SER A 37 10.07 -2.46 1.66
C SER A 37 9.32 -3.36 2.65
N ARG A 38 9.30 -2.96 3.94
CA ARG A 38 8.53 -3.65 4.98
C ARG A 38 7.07 -3.82 4.58
N THR A 39 6.45 -2.77 4.03
CA THR A 39 5.04 -2.82 3.61
C THR A 39 4.84 -3.79 2.46
N TRP A 40 5.72 -3.79 1.46
CA TRP A 40 5.68 -4.72 0.34
C TRP A 40 5.85 -6.17 0.78
N PHE A 41 6.87 -6.46 1.57
CA PHE A 41 7.13 -7.82 2.02
C PHE A 41 6.05 -8.34 2.96
N CYS A 42 5.51 -7.52 3.86
CA CYS A 42 4.43 -7.92 4.74
C CYS A 42 3.11 -8.17 3.96
N TYR A 43 2.87 -7.41 2.89
CA TYR A 43 1.79 -7.70 1.95
C TYR A 43 2.01 -9.06 1.26
N GLN A 44 3.21 -9.32 0.73
CA GLN A 44 3.54 -10.60 0.09
C GLN A 44 3.46 -11.78 1.06
N ASP A 45 3.92 -11.59 2.31
CA ASP A 45 3.89 -12.62 3.35
C ASP A 45 2.46 -13.03 3.74
N GLY A 46 1.56 -12.06 3.79
CA GLY A 46 0.21 -12.24 4.31
C GLY A 46 -0.85 -12.51 3.26
N ARG A 47 -0.63 -12.15 2.00
CA ARG A 47 -1.70 -12.21 1.00
C ARG A 47 -2.11 -13.64 0.66
N ASN A 48 -3.42 -13.84 0.62
CA ASN A 48 -4.03 -15.05 0.08
C ASN A 48 -4.54 -14.74 -1.34
N PRO A 49 -3.92 -15.29 -2.41
CA PRO A 49 -4.31 -14.97 -3.78
C PRO A 49 -5.72 -15.46 -4.15
N SER A 50 -6.28 -16.44 -3.42
CA SER A 50 -7.62 -16.96 -3.70
C SER A 50 -8.73 -16.14 -3.06
N THR A 51 -8.47 -15.53 -1.90
CA THR A 51 -9.48 -14.79 -1.13
C THR A 51 -9.24 -13.29 -1.07
N GLY A 52 -8.03 -12.83 -1.38
CA GLY A 52 -7.60 -11.44 -1.19
C GLY A 52 -7.36 -11.06 0.28
N ALA A 53 -7.59 -11.95 1.24
CA ALA A 53 -7.30 -11.71 2.65
C ALA A 53 -5.80 -11.53 2.86
N ILE A 54 -5.45 -10.67 3.82
CA ILE A 54 -4.05 -10.44 4.19
C ILE A 54 -3.86 -10.80 5.66
N GLU A 55 -3.13 -11.88 5.90
CA GLU A 55 -2.81 -12.41 7.22
C GLU A 55 -1.32 -12.73 7.29
N PRO A 56 -0.47 -11.77 7.71
CA PRO A 56 0.97 -11.97 7.76
C PRO A 56 1.37 -13.11 8.71
N LYS A 57 2.30 -13.93 8.26
CA LYS A 57 2.88 -15.06 9.01
C LYS A 57 4.17 -14.66 9.71
N ASN A 58 4.92 -13.72 9.14
CA ASN A 58 6.10 -13.15 9.78
C ASN A 58 5.70 -12.37 11.05
N ALA A 59 6.41 -12.60 12.15
CA ALA A 59 6.05 -12.01 13.45
C ALA A 59 6.17 -10.48 13.49
N ALA A 60 7.12 -9.88 12.74
CA ALA A 60 7.22 -8.43 12.65
C ALA A 60 6.06 -7.84 11.84
N CYS A 61 5.69 -8.48 10.73
CA CYS A 61 4.56 -8.09 9.90
C CYS A 61 3.22 -8.20 10.65
N ALA A 62 3.02 -9.28 11.40
CA ALA A 62 1.84 -9.45 12.25
C ALA A 62 1.76 -8.37 13.35
N ALA A 63 2.90 -8.04 13.99
CA ALA A 63 2.97 -6.96 14.96
C ALA A 63 2.70 -5.59 14.34
N ALA A 64 3.16 -5.35 13.10
CA ALA A 64 2.86 -4.12 12.38
C ALA A 64 1.37 -3.98 12.10
N VAL A 65 0.70 -5.04 11.66
CA VAL A 65 -0.76 -5.06 11.46
C VAL A 65 -1.51 -4.84 12.78
N ALA A 66 -1.06 -5.44 13.88
CA ALA A 66 -1.66 -5.23 15.18
C ALA A 66 -1.60 -3.76 15.63
N ALA A 67 -0.53 -3.04 15.27
CA ALA A 67 -0.35 -1.62 15.62
C ALA A 67 -1.00 -0.65 14.62
N SER A 68 -1.05 -0.99 13.33
CA SER A 68 -1.50 -0.10 12.25
C SER A 68 -2.89 -0.41 11.72
N GLY A 69 -3.40 -1.62 11.96
CA GLY A 69 -4.54 -2.18 11.25
C GLY A 69 -4.13 -2.81 9.90
N VAL A 70 -4.92 -3.78 9.45
CA VAL A 70 -4.65 -4.51 8.19
C VAL A 70 -4.77 -3.62 6.95
N SER A 71 -5.51 -2.50 7.02
CA SER A 71 -5.64 -1.53 5.92
C SER A 71 -4.29 -0.98 5.46
N SER A 72 -3.30 -0.94 6.33
CA SER A 72 -1.92 -0.58 5.98
C SER A 72 -1.32 -1.50 4.90
N LEU A 73 -1.66 -2.78 4.91
CA LEU A 73 -1.19 -3.74 3.91
C LEU A 73 -2.03 -3.74 2.63
N TYR A 74 -3.32 -3.43 2.72
CA TYR A 74 -4.14 -3.20 1.53
C TYR A 74 -3.71 -1.93 0.78
N ASN A 75 -3.05 -1.00 1.47
CA ASN A 75 -2.49 0.24 0.92
C ASN A 75 -0.95 0.26 1.02
N TRP A 76 -0.31 -0.89 0.92
CA TRP A 76 1.14 -1.07 1.09
C TRP A 76 1.99 -0.09 0.26
N PHE A 77 1.44 0.42 -0.83
CA PHE A 77 2.03 1.35 -1.78
C PHE A 77 1.86 2.83 -1.40
N ALA A 78 1.21 3.17 -0.28
CA ALA A 78 0.76 4.53 0.04
C ALA A 78 1.43 5.13 1.29
N VAL A 79 2.67 4.76 1.60
CA VAL A 79 3.47 5.43 2.64
C VAL A 79 3.92 6.78 2.10
N LEU A 80 3.05 7.78 2.17
CA LEU A 80 3.27 9.08 1.54
C LEU A 80 2.96 10.27 2.47
N ARG A 81 3.49 11.41 2.09
CA ARG A 81 3.14 12.74 2.59
C ARG A 81 2.76 13.65 1.43
N SER A 82 1.54 14.15 1.43
CA SER A 82 1.07 15.11 0.40
C SER A 82 1.80 16.45 0.48
N ASP A 83 2.29 16.80 1.66
CA ASP A 83 3.08 18.01 1.93
C ASP A 83 4.59 17.75 1.91
N GLY A 84 5.04 16.57 1.46
CA GLY A 84 6.44 16.15 1.53
C GLY A 84 7.41 17.06 0.76
N ALA A 85 7.06 17.45 -0.47
CA ALA A 85 7.86 18.32 -1.34
C ALA A 85 9.33 17.89 -1.48
N GLY A 86 9.57 16.57 -1.51
CA GLY A 86 10.92 15.99 -1.58
C GLY A 86 11.75 16.10 -0.31
N ARG A 87 11.15 16.55 0.79
CA ARG A 87 11.88 16.76 2.05
C ARG A 87 12.34 15.46 2.67
N VAL A 88 13.58 15.48 3.11
CA VAL A 88 14.28 14.44 3.86
C VAL A 88 14.77 15.03 5.20
N ASN A 89 15.78 14.52 5.82
CA ASN A 89 16.44 15.06 7.02
C ASN A 89 15.56 15.88 7.95
N GLY A 90 14.96 15.24 8.96
CA GLY A 90 14.18 15.90 10.01
C GLY A 90 12.74 16.24 9.61
N PHE A 91 12.32 16.02 8.37
CA PHE A 91 10.92 16.24 7.98
C PHE A 91 9.98 15.19 8.60
N ILE A 92 10.32 13.93 8.47
CA ILE A 92 9.65 12.87 9.22
C ILE A 92 10.34 12.77 10.59
N PRO A 93 9.61 12.77 11.71
CA PRO A 93 10.21 12.66 13.03
C PRO A 93 11.03 11.37 13.21
N ASP A 94 12.11 11.44 13.98
CA ASP A 94 12.87 10.26 14.39
C ASP A 94 11.96 9.20 15.01
N GLY A 95 12.23 7.93 14.73
CA GLY A 95 11.39 6.81 15.14
C GLY A 95 10.13 6.61 14.27
N GLN A 96 9.87 7.47 13.29
CA GLN A 96 8.69 7.39 12.42
C GLN A 96 9.02 7.31 10.91
N LEU A 97 10.29 7.13 10.59
CA LEU A 97 10.76 7.21 9.20
C LEU A 97 10.05 6.19 8.29
N CYS A 98 9.86 4.96 8.77
CA CYS A 98 9.29 3.88 7.96
C CYS A 98 7.77 3.99 7.74
N SER A 99 7.10 4.88 8.46
CA SER A 99 5.67 5.17 8.28
C SER A 99 5.39 6.47 7.51
N GLY A 100 6.42 7.25 7.18
CA GLY A 100 6.23 8.61 6.66
C GLY A 100 5.66 9.59 7.70
N GLY A 101 5.76 9.26 9.00
CA GLY A 101 5.15 10.03 10.09
C GLY A 101 3.65 9.80 10.23
N THR A 102 2.94 10.78 10.81
CA THR A 102 1.49 10.69 11.10
C THR A 102 0.61 11.49 10.13
N GLY A 103 1.20 12.20 9.17
CA GLY A 103 0.47 13.08 8.23
C GLY A 103 0.13 12.42 6.89
N GLY A 104 0.27 11.11 6.77
CA GLY A 104 -0.13 10.34 5.59
C GLY A 104 -1.62 9.97 5.58
N PRO A 105 -2.14 9.45 4.47
CA PRO A 105 -3.55 9.07 4.33
C PRO A 105 -3.93 7.84 5.14
N TYR A 106 -2.96 6.99 5.48
CA TYR A 106 -3.17 5.73 6.22
C TYR A 106 -2.22 5.63 7.41
N ASN A 107 -2.59 4.81 8.39
CA ASN A 107 -1.74 4.53 9.54
C ASN A 107 -0.72 3.44 9.20
N PHE A 108 0.56 3.80 9.17
CA PHE A 108 1.69 2.87 9.00
C PHE A 108 2.58 2.78 10.24
N SER A 109 2.12 3.25 11.41
CA SER A 109 2.95 3.36 12.62
C SER A 109 3.63 2.04 13.03
N GLY A 110 2.98 0.90 12.79
CA GLY A 110 3.53 -0.42 13.07
C GLY A 110 4.79 -0.76 12.28
N PHE A 111 5.01 -0.13 11.12
CA PHE A 111 6.22 -0.36 10.32
C PHE A 111 7.46 0.36 10.88
N ASN A 112 7.29 1.19 11.92
CA ASN A 112 8.38 1.79 12.68
C ASN A 112 8.92 0.88 13.80
N LEU A 113 8.29 -0.24 14.09
CA LEU A 113 8.68 -1.12 15.18
C LEU A 113 10.16 -1.50 15.07
N ALA A 114 10.89 -1.27 16.16
CA ALA A 114 12.32 -1.58 16.29
C ALA A 114 12.50 -3.08 16.52
N ARG A 115 12.67 -3.84 15.44
CA ARG A 115 12.73 -5.30 15.42
C ARG A 115 13.80 -5.79 14.45
N ASN A 116 14.34 -6.96 14.71
CA ASN A 116 15.38 -7.60 13.89
C ASN A 116 14.87 -8.80 13.08
N ASP A 117 13.57 -9.07 13.10
CA ASP A 117 12.90 -10.19 12.45
C ASP A 117 12.00 -9.79 11.27
N TRP A 118 12.18 -8.57 10.74
CA TRP A 118 11.57 -8.15 9.49
C TRP A 118 12.01 -9.06 8.33
N PRO A 119 11.15 -9.28 7.33
CA PRO A 119 11.60 -9.87 6.06
C PRO A 119 12.80 -9.10 5.52
N THR A 120 13.83 -9.83 5.12
CA THR A 120 15.16 -9.27 4.84
C THR A 120 15.64 -9.71 3.48
N THR A 121 16.20 -8.79 2.68
CA THR A 121 16.88 -9.10 1.41
C THR A 121 18.37 -9.29 1.65
N HIS A 122 18.93 -10.39 1.14
CA HIS A 122 20.35 -10.72 1.20
C HIS A 122 21.11 -10.13 0.02
N LEU A 123 22.19 -9.40 0.26
CA LEU A 123 22.88 -8.60 -0.74
C LEU A 123 24.40 -8.78 -0.69
N THR A 124 25.04 -8.58 -1.84
CA THR A 124 26.51 -8.49 -1.95
C THR A 124 26.92 -7.02 -2.01
N ALA A 125 27.82 -6.59 -1.12
CA ALA A 125 28.35 -5.24 -1.11
C ALA A 125 29.05 -4.90 -2.43
N GLY A 126 28.80 -3.70 -2.97
CA GLY A 126 29.36 -3.25 -4.24
C GLY A 126 28.79 -3.90 -5.50
N ALA A 127 27.81 -4.80 -5.38
CA ALA A 127 27.15 -5.41 -6.53
C ALA A 127 26.27 -4.40 -7.28
N ASN A 128 26.08 -4.64 -8.58
CA ASN A 128 25.04 -3.97 -9.36
C ASN A 128 23.71 -4.67 -9.11
N VAL A 129 22.68 -3.89 -8.82
CA VAL A 129 21.32 -4.38 -8.57
C VAL A 129 20.35 -3.65 -9.50
N GLN A 130 19.43 -4.39 -10.09
CA GLN A 130 18.27 -3.78 -10.73
C GLN A 130 17.24 -3.44 -9.64
N PHE A 131 17.20 -2.18 -9.26
CA PHE A 131 16.15 -1.66 -8.38
C PHE A 131 14.81 -1.70 -9.08
N LYS A 132 13.76 -2.02 -8.32
CA LYS A 132 12.36 -1.97 -8.78
C LYS A 132 11.53 -1.21 -7.78
N TYR A 133 10.74 -0.27 -8.27
CA TYR A 133 9.80 0.50 -7.48
C TYR A 133 8.42 0.39 -8.12
N ASN A 134 7.43 -0.10 -7.40
CA ASN A 134 6.08 -0.30 -7.94
C ASN A 134 5.51 1.00 -8.51
N ASN A 135 4.82 0.90 -9.64
CA ASN A 135 4.17 2.02 -10.31
C ASN A 135 2.64 1.92 -10.25
N TRP A 136 2.11 1.55 -9.09
CA TRP A 136 0.67 1.39 -8.86
C TRP A 136 -0.15 2.55 -9.42
N ALA A 137 0.31 3.78 -9.21
CA ALA A 137 -0.11 4.95 -9.98
C ALA A 137 1.15 5.69 -10.45
N LYS A 138 1.37 5.67 -11.75
CA LYS A 138 2.61 6.14 -12.39
C LYS A 138 2.65 7.67 -12.48
N HIS A 139 3.72 8.26 -11.92
CA HIS A 139 4.01 9.70 -12.00
C HIS A 139 5.49 9.96 -12.20
N PRO A 140 5.86 11.11 -12.78
CA PRO A 140 7.26 11.50 -12.90
C PRO A 140 7.85 11.91 -11.54
N GLY A 141 9.15 11.71 -11.37
CA GLY A 141 9.83 12.10 -10.14
C GLY A 141 11.24 11.55 -10.03
N THR A 142 11.87 11.85 -8.88
CA THR A 142 13.21 11.37 -8.55
C THR A 142 13.15 10.41 -7.37
N PHE A 143 13.81 9.29 -7.53
CA PHE A 143 13.99 8.27 -6.51
C PHE A 143 15.37 8.45 -5.87
N TYR A 144 15.43 8.43 -4.54
CA TYR A 144 16.65 8.51 -3.76
C TYR A 144 16.74 7.29 -2.84
N LEU A 145 17.91 6.66 -2.76
CA LEU A 145 18.16 5.54 -1.88
C LEU A 145 19.25 5.90 -0.88
N TYR A 146 18.88 5.94 0.39
CA TYR A 146 19.78 6.11 1.52
C TYR A 146 20.07 4.77 2.18
N ILE A 147 21.14 4.67 2.92
CA ILE A 147 21.48 3.48 3.69
C ILE A 147 21.88 3.87 5.10
N THR A 148 21.69 2.97 6.05
CA THR A 148 22.16 3.16 7.42
C THR A 148 23.68 3.16 7.50
N LYS A 149 24.21 3.89 8.48
CA LYS A 149 25.62 3.88 8.85
C LYS A 149 26.02 2.52 9.41
N ASP A 150 27.33 2.26 9.45
CA ASP A 150 27.87 1.09 10.10
C ASP A 150 27.53 1.12 11.60
N GLY A 151 27.26 -0.07 12.17
CA GLY A 151 26.80 -0.19 13.54
C GLY A 151 25.30 0.05 13.75
N TYR A 152 24.51 0.14 12.66
CA TYR A 152 23.05 0.20 12.74
C TYR A 152 22.48 -0.93 13.61
N ASN A 153 21.56 -0.56 14.51
CA ASN A 153 20.90 -1.52 15.39
C ASN A 153 19.39 -1.57 15.08
N PRO A 154 18.86 -2.63 14.44
CA PRO A 154 17.45 -2.73 14.08
C PRO A 154 16.50 -2.81 15.29
N THR A 155 17.03 -3.04 16.51
CA THR A 155 16.21 -3.08 17.74
C THR A 155 16.09 -1.71 18.41
N LYS A 156 16.53 -0.65 17.75
CA LYS A 156 16.30 0.75 18.17
C LYS A 156 15.43 1.45 17.12
N PRO A 157 14.58 2.41 17.51
CA PRO A 157 13.85 3.23 16.57
C PRO A 157 14.80 3.92 15.58
N LEU A 158 14.49 3.84 14.29
CA LEU A 158 15.30 4.44 13.23
C LEU A 158 15.24 5.97 13.31
N ALA A 159 16.39 6.62 13.36
CA ALA A 159 16.54 8.07 13.33
C ALA A 159 17.28 8.54 12.06
N TRP A 160 17.12 9.81 11.70
CA TRP A 160 17.89 10.41 10.60
C TRP A 160 19.40 10.32 10.82
N GLY A 161 19.82 10.38 12.08
CA GLY A 161 21.21 10.23 12.48
C GLY A 161 21.82 8.85 12.18
N ASP A 162 20.98 7.83 11.99
CA ASP A 162 21.41 6.47 11.63
C ASP A 162 21.65 6.30 10.14
N LEU A 163 21.16 7.22 9.29
CA LEU A 163 21.34 7.18 7.84
C LEU A 163 22.63 7.91 7.42
N GLU A 164 23.26 7.43 6.36
CA GLU A 164 24.28 8.22 5.65
C GLU A 164 23.65 9.53 5.17
N PRO A 165 24.37 10.67 5.23
CA PRO A 165 23.77 11.98 4.97
C PRO A 165 23.40 12.20 3.50
N THR A 166 23.99 11.42 2.60
CA THR A 166 23.75 11.50 1.16
C THR A 166 23.20 10.18 0.64
N PRO A 167 22.30 10.21 -0.36
CA PRO A 167 21.85 8.99 -0.98
C PRO A 167 23.03 8.28 -1.68
N PHE A 168 23.09 6.98 -1.61
CA PHE A 168 24.10 6.19 -2.34
C PHE A 168 23.69 5.98 -3.80
N ASP A 169 22.41 6.15 -4.13
CA ASP A 169 21.88 6.06 -5.49
C ASP A 169 20.71 7.00 -5.68
N GLN A 170 20.58 7.56 -6.90
CA GLN A 170 19.43 8.36 -7.29
C GLN A 170 19.16 8.24 -8.78
N VAL A 171 17.88 8.32 -9.17
CA VAL A 171 17.46 8.33 -10.57
C VAL A 171 16.22 9.18 -10.77
N THR A 172 16.17 9.93 -11.86
CA THR A 172 15.02 10.75 -12.23
C THR A 172 14.33 10.14 -13.44
N ASN A 173 13.01 9.95 -13.34
CA ASN A 173 12.13 9.43 -14.39
C ASN A 173 12.66 8.13 -15.03
N PRO A 174 12.98 7.09 -14.24
CA PRO A 174 13.45 5.84 -14.82
C PRO A 174 12.37 5.20 -15.70
N PRO A 175 12.75 4.30 -16.62
CA PRO A 175 11.81 3.54 -17.40
C PRO A 175 10.89 2.70 -16.50
N ALA A 176 9.71 2.38 -17.02
CA ALA A 176 8.75 1.56 -16.32
C ALA A 176 8.27 0.41 -17.20
N ASN A 177 7.97 -0.72 -16.56
CA ASN A 177 7.39 -1.91 -17.16
C ASN A 177 6.09 -2.27 -16.44
N GLY A 178 5.16 -2.92 -17.18
CA GLY A 178 3.83 -3.22 -16.63
C GLY A 178 2.92 -1.99 -16.48
N GLY A 179 1.68 -2.26 -16.14
CA GLY A 179 0.64 -1.23 -16.01
C GLY A 179 0.43 -0.77 -14.56
N PRO A 180 -0.22 0.38 -14.36
CA PRO A 180 -0.68 0.81 -13.05
C PRO A 180 -1.73 -0.17 -12.48
N GLY A 181 -1.89 -0.16 -11.15
CA GLY A 181 -2.87 -1.00 -10.45
C GLY A 181 -2.51 -2.48 -10.40
N THR A 182 -1.25 -2.85 -10.64
CA THR A 182 -0.77 -4.24 -10.55
C THR A 182 0.44 -4.37 -9.64
N ASP A 183 0.57 -5.52 -9.00
CA ASP A 183 1.73 -5.85 -8.18
C ASP A 183 3.03 -5.90 -8.99
N ASP A 184 2.94 -6.28 -10.28
CA ASP A 184 4.09 -6.47 -11.17
C ASP A 184 4.52 -5.19 -11.88
N GLY A 185 3.68 -4.16 -11.94
CA GLY A 185 4.01 -2.89 -12.56
C GLY A 185 5.09 -2.16 -11.77
N HIS A 186 6.18 -1.73 -12.44
CA HIS A 186 7.28 -1.09 -11.74
C HIS A 186 8.10 -0.15 -12.62
N TYR A 187 8.70 0.87 -11.98
CA TYR A 187 9.87 1.57 -12.49
C TYR A 187 11.10 0.71 -12.23
N TYR A 188 12.11 0.76 -13.09
CA TYR A 188 13.34 0.01 -12.91
C TYR A 188 14.58 0.79 -13.36
N TRP A 189 15.68 0.55 -12.68
CA TRP A 189 17.00 1.06 -13.05
C TRP A 189 18.09 0.19 -12.43
N THR A 190 19.28 0.26 -13.00
CA THR A 190 20.44 -0.43 -12.43
C THR A 190 21.26 0.58 -11.65
N GLY A 191 21.53 0.29 -10.39
CA GLY A 191 22.41 1.05 -9.53
C GLY A 191 23.40 0.14 -8.80
N ARG A 192 24.39 0.76 -8.17
CA ARG A 192 25.45 0.04 -7.44
C ARG A 192 25.24 0.17 -5.94
N LEU A 193 25.27 -0.96 -5.25
CA LEU A 193 25.25 -1.01 -3.80
C LEU A 193 26.57 -0.47 -3.19
N PRO A 194 26.53 0.12 -1.98
CA PRO A 194 27.75 0.54 -1.29
C PRO A 194 28.72 -0.62 -1.08
N ALA A 195 30.02 -0.39 -1.35
CA ALA A 195 31.02 -1.44 -1.40
C ALA A 195 31.52 -1.91 -0.02
N ASN A 196 31.33 -1.09 1.04
CA ASN A 196 31.94 -1.31 2.35
C ASN A 196 30.93 -1.68 3.44
N LYS A 197 29.74 -2.17 3.06
CA LYS A 197 28.71 -2.57 4.03
C LYS A 197 28.81 -4.05 4.34
N THR A 198 28.59 -4.41 5.62
CA THR A 198 28.53 -5.79 6.10
C THR A 198 27.46 -5.96 7.17
N GLY A 199 26.81 -7.13 7.23
CA GLY A 199 25.79 -7.41 8.20
C GLY A 199 24.48 -6.67 7.94
N LYS A 200 23.69 -6.44 8.99
CA LYS A 200 22.34 -5.84 8.86
C LYS A 200 22.39 -4.34 8.65
N HIS A 201 21.64 -3.89 7.67
CA HIS A 201 21.41 -2.50 7.32
C HIS A 201 19.94 -2.27 6.97
N LEU A 202 19.58 -1.01 6.78
CA LEU A 202 18.29 -0.61 6.23
C LEU A 202 18.52 0.36 5.07
N ILE A 203 17.89 0.09 3.94
CA ILE A 203 17.80 1.02 2.82
C ILE A 203 16.51 1.82 2.98
N TYR A 204 16.66 3.15 3.01
CA TYR A 204 15.55 4.09 3.09
C TYR A 204 15.32 4.72 1.72
N SER A 205 14.16 4.45 1.14
CA SER A 205 13.78 4.98 -0.17
C SER A 205 12.92 6.23 -0.03
N VAL A 206 13.18 7.21 -0.88
CA VAL A 206 12.37 8.43 -1.01
C VAL A 206 12.04 8.63 -2.48
N TRP A 207 10.77 8.71 -2.83
CA TRP A 207 10.32 9.11 -4.16
C TRP A 207 9.66 10.48 -4.08
N SER A 208 10.34 11.48 -4.64
CA SER A 208 9.84 12.85 -4.77
C SER A 208 9.22 13.05 -6.14
N ARG A 209 7.92 13.30 -6.19
CA ARG A 209 7.23 13.64 -7.44
C ARG A 209 7.70 14.98 -7.98
N SER A 210 7.73 15.12 -9.31
CA SER A 210 8.02 16.40 -9.98
C SER A 210 6.75 17.14 -10.42
N ASP A 211 5.59 16.49 -10.39
CA ASP A 211 4.30 17.04 -10.81
C ASP A 211 3.36 17.36 -9.62
N SER A 212 3.81 17.13 -8.40
CA SER A 212 3.11 17.50 -7.17
C SER A 212 4.07 17.56 -5.97
N THR A 213 3.56 17.94 -4.80
CA THR A 213 4.32 17.94 -3.53
C THR A 213 4.35 16.58 -2.84
N GLU A 214 3.68 15.56 -3.37
CA GLU A 214 3.69 14.24 -2.77
C GLU A 214 5.09 13.63 -2.76
N THR A 215 5.44 13.03 -1.63
CA THR A 215 6.70 12.33 -1.44
C THR A 215 6.42 11.01 -0.73
N PHE A 216 6.99 9.93 -1.24
CA PHE A 216 6.84 8.57 -0.73
C PHE A 216 8.08 8.15 0.02
N TYR A 217 7.88 7.39 1.09
CA TYR A 217 8.94 6.91 1.96
C TYR A 217 8.86 5.40 2.12
N GLY A 218 9.99 4.74 2.35
CA GLY A 218 9.99 3.28 2.54
C GLY A 218 11.25 2.79 3.22
N CYS A 219 11.11 1.73 4.02
CA CYS A 219 12.18 1.05 4.72
C CYS A 219 12.33 -0.37 4.19
N SER A 220 13.51 -0.76 3.74
CA SER A 220 13.85 -2.10 3.30
C SER A 220 14.96 -2.66 4.20
N ASP A 221 14.65 -3.69 4.97
CA ASP A 221 15.66 -4.37 5.78
C ASP A 221 16.52 -5.25 4.88
N VAL A 222 17.83 -5.09 4.99
CA VAL A 222 18.80 -5.80 4.16
C VAL A 222 19.94 -6.38 5.01
N VAL A 223 20.59 -7.41 4.51
CA VAL A 223 21.82 -7.93 5.09
C VAL A 223 22.89 -8.09 4.02
N PHE A 224 24.07 -7.54 4.27
CA PHE A 224 25.23 -7.68 3.39
C PHE A 224 26.05 -8.88 3.84
N ASP A 225 25.75 -10.05 3.28
CA ASP A 225 26.33 -11.34 3.60
C ASP A 225 26.79 -12.14 2.35
N GLY A 226 26.80 -11.48 1.20
CA GLY A 226 27.17 -12.08 -0.08
C GLY A 226 26.01 -12.68 -0.86
N GLY A 227 24.76 -12.44 -0.44
CA GLY A 227 23.57 -12.91 -1.15
C GLY A 227 23.32 -12.16 -2.47
N ASN A 228 22.42 -12.71 -3.29
CA ASN A 228 22.10 -12.23 -4.64
C ASN A 228 20.64 -11.77 -4.78
N GLY A 229 20.04 -11.27 -3.69
CA GLY A 229 18.66 -10.77 -3.68
C GLY A 229 17.65 -11.76 -3.10
N GLU A 230 18.10 -12.87 -2.52
CA GLU A 230 17.24 -13.80 -1.79
C GLU A 230 16.53 -13.08 -0.66
N VAL A 231 15.28 -13.48 -0.39
CA VAL A 231 14.47 -12.90 0.69
C VAL A 231 14.19 -13.95 1.73
N THR A 232 14.48 -13.63 2.99
CA THR A 232 14.12 -14.47 4.14
C THR A 232 13.00 -13.83 4.96
N GLY A 233 12.25 -14.64 5.72
CA GLY A 233 11.18 -14.17 6.59
C GLY A 233 9.83 -13.99 5.91
N ILE A 234 9.64 -14.42 4.66
CA ILE A 234 8.34 -14.48 3.97
C ILE A 234 7.82 -15.92 3.98
N GLY A 235 6.51 -16.08 4.15
CA GLY A 235 5.83 -17.39 4.06
C GLY A 235 5.99 -18.27 5.28
N GLY A 236 6.40 -17.75 6.42
CA GLY A 236 6.59 -18.52 7.67
C GLY A 236 7.81 -19.46 7.64
N GLY A 237 8.68 -19.29 6.66
CA GLY A 237 9.99 -19.99 6.61
C GLY A 237 10.89 -19.48 7.74
N SER A 238 11.30 -20.38 8.64
CA SER A 238 12.26 -20.07 9.68
C SER A 238 13.55 -19.57 9.04
N SER A 239 14.06 -18.43 9.50
CA SER A 239 15.42 -17.99 9.22
C SER A 239 16.40 -19.14 9.51
N PRO A 240 17.39 -19.43 8.68
CA PRO A 240 18.41 -20.39 9.05
C PRO A 240 19.09 -19.88 10.32
N SER A 241 18.87 -20.59 11.42
CA SER A 241 19.62 -20.40 12.67
C SER A 241 21.10 -20.72 12.38
N PRO A 242 22.06 -19.94 12.86
CA PRO A 242 23.45 -20.27 12.68
C PRO A 242 23.71 -21.66 13.28
N SER A 243 24.24 -22.56 12.47
CA SER A 243 24.58 -23.92 12.84
C SER A 243 25.69 -23.91 13.90
N THR A 244 25.29 -24.16 15.13
CA THR A 244 26.26 -24.60 16.17
C THR A 244 26.53 -26.08 15.98
N PRO A 245 27.78 -26.54 16.06
CA PRO A 245 28.12 -27.98 15.91
C PRO A 245 27.50 -28.81 17.04
N GLY A 246 26.94 -29.95 16.66
CA GLY A 246 26.06 -30.78 17.43
C GLY A 246 26.57 -31.33 18.76
N SER A 247 25.62 -31.45 19.67
CA SER A 247 25.67 -32.40 20.77
C SER A 247 24.47 -33.36 20.62
N PRO A 248 24.64 -34.65 20.82
CA PRO A 248 23.56 -35.61 20.54
C PRO A 248 22.45 -35.54 21.59
N SER A 249 21.23 -35.46 21.11
CA SER A 249 20.00 -35.46 21.95
C SER A 249 19.48 -36.89 22.09
N PRO A 250 19.03 -37.32 23.28
CA PRO A 250 18.34 -38.58 23.46
C PRO A 250 16.90 -38.51 23.00
N SER A 251 16.47 -39.53 22.27
CA SER A 251 15.12 -39.80 21.81
C SER A 251 14.17 -40.07 22.97
N ASN A 252 13.01 -39.39 22.98
CA ASN A 252 11.89 -39.72 23.86
C ASN A 252 10.61 -39.95 23.05
N PRO A 253 9.80 -40.99 23.39
CA PRO A 253 8.68 -41.43 22.57
C PRO A 253 7.41 -40.60 22.79
N GLY A 254 6.58 -40.59 21.76
CA GLY A 254 5.42 -39.75 21.56
C GLY A 254 4.31 -39.81 22.63
N SER A 255 3.61 -38.72 22.70
CA SER A 255 2.31 -38.58 23.35
C SER A 255 1.27 -38.11 22.33
N PRO A 256 0.06 -38.63 22.30
CA PRO A 256 -0.95 -38.30 21.28
C PRO A 256 -1.62 -36.98 21.56
N SER A 257 -1.76 -36.20 20.50
CA SER A 257 -2.49 -34.92 20.49
C SER A 257 -4.01 -35.15 20.53
N PRO A 258 -4.75 -34.40 21.36
CA PRO A 258 -6.22 -34.48 21.31
C PRO A 258 -6.76 -33.63 20.16
N SER A 259 -7.58 -34.21 19.32
CA SER A 259 -8.40 -33.58 18.29
C SER A 259 -9.44 -32.66 18.92
N ASN A 260 -9.42 -31.40 18.54
CA ASN A 260 -10.40 -30.39 18.91
C ASN A 260 -11.47 -30.28 17.81
N PRO A 261 -12.78 -30.26 18.14
CA PRO A 261 -13.85 -30.20 17.13
C PRO A 261 -13.91 -28.83 16.49
N GLY A 262 -14.12 -28.83 15.16
CA GLY A 262 -14.13 -27.67 14.33
C GLY A 262 -15.14 -26.60 14.72
N SER A 263 -14.66 -25.38 14.73
CA SER A 263 -15.48 -24.16 14.70
C SER A 263 -15.98 -23.93 13.26
N PRO A 264 -17.24 -23.58 13.04
CA PRO A 264 -17.72 -23.34 11.67
C PRO A 264 -17.07 -22.13 11.05
N SER A 265 -16.41 -22.36 9.92
CA SER A 265 -15.88 -21.33 9.05
C SER A 265 -17.03 -20.48 8.49
N PRO A 266 -16.96 -19.13 8.52
CA PRO A 266 -17.96 -18.32 7.86
C PRO A 266 -17.89 -18.58 6.35
N SER A 267 -19.00 -19.01 5.77
CA SER A 267 -19.17 -19.21 4.34
C SER A 267 -19.00 -17.87 3.59
N THR A 268 -17.92 -17.75 2.83
CA THR A 268 -17.70 -16.67 1.87
C THR A 268 -18.70 -16.84 0.72
N PRO A 269 -19.49 -15.82 0.35
CA PRO A 269 -20.30 -15.91 -0.86
C PRO A 269 -19.38 -15.89 -2.07
N THR A 270 -19.25 -16.99 -2.76
CA THR A 270 -18.62 -17.09 -4.08
C THR A 270 -19.51 -16.37 -5.08
N ASN A 271 -19.09 -15.18 -5.53
CA ASN A 271 -19.78 -14.47 -6.59
C ASN A 271 -19.26 -14.98 -7.95
N PRO A 272 -20.14 -15.54 -8.83
CA PRO A 272 -19.73 -16.06 -10.14
C PRO A 272 -19.23 -15.01 -11.13
N ALA A 273 -19.37 -13.73 -10.83
CA ALA A 273 -18.96 -12.61 -11.71
C ALA A 273 -17.49 -12.20 -11.62
N GLY A 274 -16.65 -12.92 -10.87
CA GLY A 274 -15.19 -12.67 -10.85
C GLY A 274 -14.74 -11.46 -10.05
N CYS A 275 -15.61 -10.74 -9.33
CA CYS A 275 -15.19 -9.71 -8.36
C CYS A 275 -15.64 -10.03 -6.93
N THR A 276 -14.83 -9.60 -5.98
CA THR A 276 -15.12 -9.67 -4.55
C THR A 276 -14.95 -8.31 -3.90
N ALA A 277 -15.66 -8.08 -2.80
CA ALA A 277 -15.56 -6.87 -2.01
C ALA A 277 -15.16 -7.20 -0.58
N MET A 278 -14.24 -6.42 -0.02
CA MET A 278 -13.81 -6.53 1.37
C MET A 278 -14.01 -5.19 2.05
N TYR A 279 -14.73 -5.20 3.17
CA TYR A 279 -15.01 -4.03 3.97
C TYR A 279 -14.16 -4.02 5.23
N SER A 280 -13.57 -2.87 5.56
CA SER A 280 -12.81 -2.66 6.78
C SER A 280 -13.13 -1.31 7.43
N ILE A 281 -12.99 -1.25 8.76
CA ILE A 281 -13.02 0.00 9.53
C ILE A 281 -11.59 0.51 9.67
N VAL A 282 -11.34 1.70 9.19
CA VAL A 282 -10.02 2.37 9.28
C VAL A 282 -9.84 3.07 10.61
N SER A 283 -10.88 3.79 11.05
CA SER A 283 -10.90 4.49 12.33
C SER A 283 -12.34 4.74 12.79
N SER A 284 -12.53 4.96 14.09
CA SER A 284 -13.83 5.32 14.65
C SER A 284 -13.67 6.38 15.75
N TRP A 285 -14.70 7.22 15.89
CA TRP A 285 -14.80 8.27 16.92
C TRP A 285 -16.25 8.39 17.39
N THR A 286 -16.48 9.21 18.39
CA THR A 286 -17.84 9.44 18.89
C THR A 286 -18.72 10.03 17.79
N GLY A 287 -19.73 9.29 17.36
CA GLY A 287 -20.70 9.71 16.36
C GLY A 287 -20.36 9.41 14.90
N GLY A 288 -19.21 8.76 14.62
CA GLY A 288 -18.85 8.41 13.25
C GLY A 288 -17.68 7.45 13.12
N PHE A 289 -17.41 7.06 11.89
CA PHE A 289 -16.29 6.19 11.56
C PHE A 289 -15.85 6.39 10.08
N GLN A 290 -14.63 6.03 9.82
CA GLN A 290 -14.08 5.88 8.49
C GLN A 290 -14.04 4.40 8.13
N GLY A 291 -14.60 4.07 6.98
CA GLY A 291 -14.53 2.75 6.39
C GLY A 291 -13.85 2.77 5.03
N GLU A 292 -13.44 1.59 4.61
CA GLU A 292 -12.83 1.35 3.31
C GLU A 292 -13.40 0.07 2.73
N VAL A 293 -13.57 0.05 1.40
CA VAL A 293 -13.94 -1.16 0.67
C VAL A 293 -12.94 -1.40 -0.45
N MET A 294 -12.34 -2.58 -0.43
CA MET A 294 -11.51 -3.07 -1.51
C MET A 294 -12.38 -3.88 -2.48
N VAL A 295 -12.21 -3.59 -3.76
CA VAL A 295 -12.81 -4.31 -4.87
C VAL A 295 -11.71 -5.12 -5.54
N HIS A 296 -11.75 -6.43 -5.43
CA HIS A 296 -10.74 -7.32 -5.98
C HIS A 296 -11.29 -8.04 -7.23
N ALA A 297 -10.51 -8.04 -8.31
CA ALA A 297 -10.77 -8.83 -9.50
C ALA A 297 -10.17 -10.23 -9.33
N GLY A 298 -10.93 -11.27 -9.68
CA GLY A 298 -10.42 -12.63 -9.75
C GLY A 298 -9.43 -12.83 -10.90
N THR A 299 -9.41 -14.03 -11.46
CA THR A 299 -8.51 -14.38 -12.60
C THR A 299 -8.82 -13.66 -13.90
N SER A 300 -9.91 -12.90 -13.96
CA SER A 300 -10.30 -12.07 -15.09
C SER A 300 -10.40 -10.61 -14.69
N ALA A 301 -10.11 -9.69 -15.60
CA ALA A 301 -10.28 -8.26 -15.37
C ALA A 301 -11.76 -7.93 -15.13
N VAL A 302 -12.00 -6.98 -14.25
CA VAL A 302 -13.33 -6.46 -13.90
C VAL A 302 -13.46 -5.04 -14.43
N ASN A 303 -14.56 -4.76 -15.11
CA ASN A 303 -14.88 -3.42 -15.61
C ASN A 303 -16.20 -2.96 -15.01
N ASN A 304 -16.27 -1.65 -14.72
CA ASN A 304 -17.48 -1.00 -14.18
C ASN A 304 -18.05 -1.74 -12.96
N TRP A 305 -17.20 -1.98 -11.97
CA TRP A 305 -17.60 -2.62 -10.72
C TRP A 305 -18.70 -1.82 -10.01
N LYS A 306 -19.55 -2.52 -9.29
CA LYS A 306 -20.57 -1.94 -8.43
C LYS A 306 -20.59 -2.68 -7.11
N ILE A 307 -20.43 -1.95 -6.01
CA ILE A 307 -20.47 -2.46 -4.65
C ILE A 307 -21.79 -2.06 -4.01
N THR A 308 -22.42 -3.00 -3.33
CA THR A 308 -23.60 -2.74 -2.52
C THR A 308 -23.43 -3.32 -1.13
N TRP A 309 -23.99 -2.64 -0.12
CA TRP A 309 -24.12 -3.17 1.23
C TRP A 309 -25.32 -2.56 1.94
N THR A 310 -25.72 -3.17 3.05
CA THR A 310 -26.81 -2.68 3.89
C THR A 310 -26.27 -2.34 5.27
N TRP A 311 -26.58 -1.15 5.77
CA TRP A 311 -26.30 -0.76 7.14
C TRP A 311 -27.19 -1.51 8.13
N PRO A 312 -26.67 -2.11 9.21
CA PRO A 312 -27.47 -2.86 10.19
C PRO A 312 -28.29 -1.98 11.13
N GLY A 313 -28.01 -0.67 11.21
CA GLY A 313 -28.73 0.22 12.12
C GLY A 313 -28.35 1.68 12.05
N GLY A 314 -29.12 2.50 11.36
CA GLY A 314 -29.09 3.97 11.47
C GLY A 314 -27.84 4.69 10.97
N GLN A 315 -26.84 3.99 10.46
CA GLN A 315 -25.65 4.61 9.90
C GLN A 315 -26.00 5.34 8.61
N GLN A 316 -25.34 6.49 8.39
CA GLN A 316 -25.51 7.27 7.17
C GLN A 316 -24.18 7.60 6.55
N LEU A 317 -24.08 7.41 5.25
CA LEU A 317 -22.92 7.78 4.47
C LEU A 317 -22.80 9.31 4.43
N ALA A 318 -21.67 9.84 4.87
CA ALA A 318 -21.40 11.29 4.90
C ALA A 318 -20.55 11.74 3.71
N GLN A 319 -19.56 10.94 3.35
CA GLN A 319 -18.61 11.25 2.26
C GLN A 319 -18.07 9.96 1.67
N VAL A 320 -17.76 9.97 0.37
CA VAL A 320 -17.06 8.90 -0.34
C VAL A 320 -15.96 9.51 -1.19
N TRP A 321 -14.82 8.85 -1.27
CA TRP A 321 -13.75 9.18 -2.22
C TRP A 321 -13.35 7.93 -3.00
N SER A 322 -12.83 8.12 -4.21
CA SER A 322 -12.51 7.05 -5.16
C SER A 322 -13.71 6.20 -5.59
N GLY A 323 -14.92 6.77 -5.50
CA GLY A 323 -16.17 6.12 -5.92
C GLY A 323 -17.34 7.08 -5.87
N LYS A 324 -18.40 6.75 -6.62
CA LYS A 324 -19.68 7.49 -6.70
C LYS A 324 -20.73 6.74 -5.92
N ALA A 325 -21.17 7.30 -4.80
CA ALA A 325 -22.11 6.65 -3.93
C ALA A 325 -23.56 7.17 -4.12
N THR A 326 -24.50 6.27 -3.95
CA THR A 326 -25.92 6.56 -3.75
C THR A 326 -26.44 5.75 -2.57
N SER A 327 -27.39 6.31 -1.81
CA SER A 327 -28.02 5.63 -0.69
C SER A 327 -29.54 5.65 -0.87
N SER A 328 -30.19 4.53 -0.54
CA SER A 328 -31.64 4.38 -0.50
C SER A 328 -32.02 3.68 0.81
N GLY A 329 -32.43 4.45 1.81
CA GLY A 329 -32.57 3.92 3.17
C GLY A 329 -31.25 3.42 3.72
N SER A 330 -31.22 2.18 4.18
CA SER A 330 -30.00 1.52 4.68
C SER A 330 -29.12 0.93 3.58
N LEU A 331 -29.59 0.83 2.33
CA LEU A 331 -28.83 0.31 1.21
C LEU A 331 -27.88 1.37 0.66
N VAL A 332 -26.61 1.05 0.58
CA VAL A 332 -25.58 1.86 -0.07
C VAL A 332 -25.15 1.17 -1.36
N THR A 333 -24.98 1.96 -2.40
CA THR A 333 -24.44 1.54 -3.68
C THR A 333 -23.27 2.45 -4.05
N VAL A 334 -22.12 1.88 -4.41
CA VAL A 334 -20.96 2.63 -4.88
C VAL A 334 -20.55 2.10 -6.25
N ALA A 335 -20.41 3.02 -7.20
CA ALA A 335 -19.87 2.77 -8.54
C ALA A 335 -18.47 3.38 -8.67
N PRO A 336 -17.66 2.96 -9.65
CA PRO A 336 -16.32 3.51 -9.84
C PRO A 336 -16.34 4.97 -10.31
N GLU A 337 -15.22 5.63 -10.13
CA GLU A 337 -14.82 6.79 -10.94
C GLU A 337 -14.29 6.33 -12.29
N GLY A 338 -14.21 7.24 -13.28
CA GLY A 338 -13.76 6.88 -14.62
C GLY A 338 -12.34 6.29 -14.67
N TRP A 339 -11.47 6.72 -13.75
CA TRP A 339 -10.07 6.30 -13.69
C TRP A 339 -9.84 4.94 -13.02
N ASN A 340 -10.75 4.45 -12.19
CA ASN A 340 -10.66 3.17 -11.48
C ASN A 340 -11.77 2.17 -11.86
N ALA A 341 -12.44 2.41 -12.97
CA ALA A 341 -13.53 1.56 -13.44
C ALA A 341 -13.05 0.19 -13.95
N SER A 342 -11.77 0.10 -14.36
CA SER A 342 -11.17 -1.15 -14.81
C SER A 342 -10.17 -1.64 -13.77
N VAL A 343 -10.38 -2.87 -13.29
CA VAL A 343 -9.50 -3.57 -12.36
C VAL A 343 -8.88 -4.75 -13.11
N PRO A 344 -7.57 -4.80 -13.33
CA PRO A 344 -6.93 -5.89 -14.05
C PRO A 344 -7.11 -7.22 -13.31
N ALA A 345 -6.95 -8.33 -14.02
CA ALA A 345 -6.99 -9.67 -13.43
C ALA A 345 -6.03 -9.78 -12.24
N ASN A 346 -6.49 -10.35 -11.14
CA ASN A 346 -5.79 -10.44 -9.85
C ASN A 346 -5.41 -9.09 -9.22
N GLY A 347 -5.89 -7.97 -9.79
CA GLY A 347 -5.71 -6.64 -9.24
C GLY A 347 -6.84 -6.24 -8.29
N HIS A 348 -6.69 -5.08 -7.66
CA HIS A 348 -7.73 -4.50 -6.83
C HIS A 348 -7.75 -2.98 -6.96
N VAL A 349 -8.86 -2.38 -6.55
CA VAL A 349 -8.99 -0.94 -6.30
C VAL A 349 -9.69 -0.76 -4.97
N THR A 350 -9.45 0.39 -4.35
CA THR A 350 -10.03 0.72 -3.06
C THR A 350 -10.79 2.04 -3.15
N PHE A 351 -11.92 2.12 -2.49
CA PHE A 351 -12.58 3.38 -2.19
C PHE A 351 -12.81 3.50 -0.69
N GLY A 352 -12.78 4.72 -0.17
CA GLY A 352 -13.02 4.98 1.24
C GLY A 352 -14.24 5.87 1.46
N PHE A 353 -14.74 5.89 2.70
CA PHE A 353 -15.88 6.71 3.05
C PHE A 353 -15.87 7.12 4.53
N LEU A 354 -16.58 8.20 4.82
CA LEU A 354 -17.00 8.57 6.17
C LEU A 354 -18.47 8.23 6.35
N ALA A 355 -18.81 7.72 7.52
CA ALA A 355 -20.20 7.48 7.89
C ALA A 355 -20.47 7.90 9.34
N SER A 356 -21.70 8.35 9.60
CA SER A 356 -22.17 8.64 10.95
C SER A 356 -22.78 7.40 11.59
N GLY A 357 -22.72 7.31 12.92
CA GLY A 357 -23.28 6.21 13.70
C GLY A 357 -22.63 6.10 15.07
N THR A 358 -23.31 5.47 16.01
CA THR A 358 -22.81 5.30 17.38
C THR A 358 -21.72 4.24 17.50
N THR A 359 -21.68 3.31 16.56
CA THR A 359 -20.66 2.24 16.47
C THR A 359 -20.34 1.96 15.01
N ALA A 360 -19.10 1.61 14.74
CA ALA A 360 -18.67 1.13 13.42
C ALA A 360 -19.18 -0.32 13.24
N PRO A 361 -20.10 -0.57 12.29
CA PRO A 361 -20.74 -1.86 12.17
C PRO A 361 -19.97 -2.81 11.23
N THR A 362 -20.20 -4.10 11.39
CA THR A 362 -20.05 -5.04 10.28
C THR A 362 -21.22 -4.84 9.32
N VAL A 363 -20.96 -4.53 8.06
CA VAL A 363 -22.00 -4.34 7.05
C VAL A 363 -22.67 -5.66 6.68
N GLN A 364 -23.91 -5.58 6.25
CA GLN A 364 -24.68 -6.75 5.78
C GLN A 364 -24.79 -6.73 4.25
N ASN A 365 -24.94 -7.92 3.66
CA ASN A 365 -25.16 -8.09 2.23
C ASN A 365 -24.11 -7.38 1.35
N LEU A 366 -22.85 -7.37 1.79
CA LEU A 366 -21.76 -6.84 0.97
C LEU A 366 -21.64 -7.67 -0.30
N ALA A 367 -21.79 -7.02 -1.45
CA ALA A 367 -21.71 -7.66 -2.75
C ALA A 367 -20.92 -6.84 -3.74
N CYS A 368 -20.19 -7.51 -4.62
CA CYS A 368 -19.56 -6.95 -5.81
C CYS A 368 -20.25 -7.50 -7.05
N THR A 369 -20.61 -6.63 -7.97
CA THR A 369 -21.15 -6.99 -9.29
C THR A 369 -20.41 -6.19 -10.36
N THR A 370 -20.44 -6.71 -11.58
CA THR A 370 -19.94 -6.01 -12.79
C THR A 370 -21.12 -5.63 -13.67
N ALA A 371 -20.99 -4.53 -14.43
CA ALA A 371 -22.00 -4.12 -15.40
C ALA A 371 -21.89 -4.95 -16.69
#